data_951b7c6e8059ff06a3d5b34e0331a819
#
_entry.id   951b7c6e8059ff06a3d5b34e0331a819
#
_cell.length_a   1.000
_cell.length_b   1.000
_cell.length_c   1.000
_cell.angle_alpha   90.00
_cell.angle_beta   90.00
_cell.angle_gamma   90.00
#
_symmetry.space_group_name_H-M   'P 1'
#
loop_
_entity.id
_entity.type
_entity.pdbx_description
1 polymer ?
#
loop_
_entity_poly.entity_id
_entity_poly.type
_entity_poly.pdbx_seq_one_letter_code
_entity_poly.pdbx_strand_id
1 'polypeptide(L)'
;ARHNLQMEKTLGITKGKPMTVEEADKQNANPKHKEQFIPDPQGLYQDKQGNKFSKNPDFKPADRQYGINCQTCAPAYALRLKGFDITAKGNTPGSKLDYLSRGTNAWEVWKNIDGTQAKHTSITGWMASKQYMKMTPKRYREFFEETCKDEGVYELSIGWKSGGGHATILQRFNDGELRYIEPQHDNSKGSVNEWKDVRYLCESGQANPHYCRGIMRIDNKLFNTDFIEIFDK
;
A
#
# COMPACT_ATOMS: atom_id res chain seq x y z
N ALA A 1 7.06 -23.35 -2.95
CA ALA A 1 7.91 -23.97 -1.91
C ALA A 1 9.30 -23.34 -1.86
N ARG A 2 10.08 -23.39 -2.95
CA ARG A 2 11.49 -22.90 -2.98
C ARG A 2 11.63 -21.41 -2.61
N HIS A 3 10.73 -20.56 -3.09
CA HIS A 3 10.74 -19.13 -2.77
C HIS A 3 10.43 -18.87 -1.30
N ASN A 4 9.47 -19.59 -0.72
CA ASN A 4 9.14 -19.46 0.70
C ASN A 4 10.34 -19.85 1.58
N LEU A 5 11.05 -20.92 1.26
CA LEU A 5 12.28 -21.32 1.97
C LEU A 5 13.38 -20.24 1.87
N GLN A 6 13.52 -19.61 0.71
CA GLN A 6 14.47 -18.52 0.55
C GLN A 6 14.08 -17.30 1.41
N MET A 7 12.79 -16.94 1.45
CA MET A 7 12.30 -15.87 2.31
C MET A 7 12.48 -16.19 3.78
N GLU A 8 12.15 -17.40 4.22
CA GLU A 8 12.39 -17.85 5.59
C GLU A 8 13.84 -17.70 6.01
N LYS A 9 14.75 -18.16 5.15
CA LYS A 9 16.20 -18.04 5.39
C LYS A 9 16.65 -16.59 5.48
N THR A 10 16.17 -15.72 4.58
CA THR A 10 16.55 -14.30 4.52
C THR A 10 15.99 -13.51 5.70
N LEU A 11 14.72 -13.76 6.05
CA LEU A 11 14.07 -13.13 7.20
C LEU A 11 14.52 -13.72 8.54
N GLY A 12 15.03 -14.96 8.55
CA GLY A 12 15.35 -15.70 9.78
C GLY A 12 14.10 -16.07 10.57
N ILE A 13 12.96 -16.20 9.91
CA ILE A 13 11.67 -16.64 10.49
C ILE A 13 11.07 -17.75 9.67
N THR A 14 10.33 -18.65 10.33
CA THR A 14 9.60 -19.72 9.65
C THR A 14 8.20 -19.22 9.26
N LYS A 15 7.77 -19.57 8.06
CA LYS A 15 6.41 -19.31 7.59
C LYS A 15 5.40 -20.07 8.48
N GLY A 16 4.51 -19.33 9.12
CA GLY A 16 3.42 -19.87 9.92
C GLY A 16 2.17 -20.19 9.11
N LYS A 17 1.06 -20.33 9.80
CA LYS A 17 -0.26 -20.46 9.16
C LYS A 17 -0.62 -19.17 8.43
N PRO A 18 -1.36 -19.23 7.30
CA PRO A 18 -1.96 -18.05 6.69
C PRO A 18 -2.79 -17.27 7.71
N MET A 19 -2.66 -15.95 7.69
CA MET A 19 -3.41 -15.06 8.57
C MET A 19 -4.75 -14.70 7.96
N THR A 20 -5.73 -14.38 8.81
CA THR A 20 -6.97 -13.74 8.38
C THR A 20 -6.69 -12.31 7.92
N VAL A 21 -7.67 -11.69 7.26
CA VAL A 21 -7.60 -10.28 6.87
C VAL A 21 -7.34 -9.40 8.09
N GLU A 22 -8.07 -9.62 9.18
CA GLU A 22 -7.97 -8.86 10.42
C GLU A 22 -6.59 -9.02 11.08
N GLU A 23 -6.03 -10.22 11.07
CA GLU A 23 -4.69 -10.50 11.61
C GLU A 23 -3.57 -9.88 10.77
N ALA A 24 -3.79 -9.78 9.46
CA ALA A 24 -2.80 -9.24 8.52
C ALA A 24 -2.85 -7.73 8.35
N ASP A 25 -4.03 -7.10 8.66
CA ASP A 25 -4.31 -5.71 8.34
C ASP A 25 -3.64 -4.72 9.30
N LYS A 26 -3.71 -3.46 8.93
CA LYS A 26 -3.39 -2.17 9.59
C LYS A 26 -2.46 -2.26 10.81
N GLN A 27 -3.05 -2.44 11.97
CA GLN A 27 -2.30 -2.38 13.25
C GLN A 27 -1.25 -3.46 13.38
N ASN A 28 -1.44 -4.58 12.70
CA ASN A 28 -0.50 -5.70 12.71
C ASN A 28 0.54 -5.57 11.58
N ALA A 29 0.16 -5.02 10.43
CA ALA A 29 1.10 -4.76 9.34
C ALA A 29 2.00 -3.53 9.61
N ASN A 30 1.46 -2.50 10.25
CA ASN A 30 2.17 -1.25 10.56
C ASN A 30 1.93 -0.80 12.01
N PRO A 31 2.34 -1.58 13.02
CA PRO A 31 1.98 -1.34 14.41
C PRO A 31 2.54 -0.03 14.97
N LYS A 32 3.70 0.41 14.51
CA LYS A 32 4.36 1.62 14.99
C LYS A 32 3.75 2.92 14.45
N HIS A 33 2.79 2.84 13.53
CA HIS A 33 2.09 4.03 13.04
C HIS A 33 1.44 4.84 14.17
N LYS A 34 0.91 4.18 15.18
CA LYS A 34 0.29 4.86 16.33
C LYS A 34 1.30 5.60 17.19
N GLU A 35 2.51 5.09 17.30
CA GLU A 35 3.56 5.66 18.16
C GLU A 35 4.00 7.04 17.68
N GLN A 36 3.92 7.32 16.38
CA GLN A 36 4.27 8.63 15.84
C GLN A 36 3.27 9.75 16.17
N PHE A 37 2.11 9.40 16.73
CA PHE A 37 1.05 10.33 17.12
C PHE A 37 0.89 10.41 18.64
N ILE A 38 1.96 10.26 19.41
CA ILE A 38 1.94 10.44 20.86
C ILE A 38 1.40 11.83 21.17
N PRO A 39 0.33 11.95 21.98
CA PRO A 39 -0.24 13.25 22.31
C PRO A 39 0.77 14.13 23.03
N ASP A 40 0.93 15.37 22.58
CA ASP A 40 1.62 16.39 23.35
C ASP A 40 0.81 16.71 24.61
N PRO A 41 1.41 16.69 25.82
CA PRO A 41 0.71 17.03 27.07
C PRO A 41 0.05 18.41 27.05
N GLN A 42 0.55 19.34 26.26
CA GLN A 42 -0.02 20.69 26.07
C GLN A 42 -0.98 20.78 24.88
N GLY A 43 -1.19 19.68 24.16
CA GLY A 43 -2.05 19.58 23.00
C GLY A 43 -1.37 19.97 21.69
N LEU A 44 -1.83 19.36 20.63
CA LEU A 44 -1.42 19.68 19.27
C LEU A 44 -2.40 20.70 18.67
N TYR A 45 -1.89 21.59 17.84
CA TYR A 45 -2.72 22.42 16.97
C TYR A 45 -2.30 22.26 15.51
N GLN A 46 -3.20 22.62 14.61
CA GLN A 46 -3.03 22.45 13.18
C GLN A 46 -3.07 23.82 12.50
N ASP A 47 -2.15 24.06 11.57
CA ASP A 47 -2.18 25.27 10.74
C ASP A 47 -3.21 25.15 9.59
N LYS A 48 -3.34 26.21 8.79
CA LYS A 48 -4.25 26.24 7.64
C LYS A 48 -3.89 25.25 6.53
N GLN A 49 -2.65 24.79 6.51
CA GLN A 49 -2.12 23.80 5.57
C GLN A 49 -2.27 22.36 6.08
N GLY A 50 -2.81 22.20 7.30
CA GLY A 50 -2.99 20.89 7.91
C GLY A 50 -1.77 20.36 8.67
N ASN A 51 -0.70 21.14 8.79
CA ASN A 51 0.46 20.76 9.58
C ASN A 51 0.13 20.82 11.08
N LYS A 52 0.55 19.79 11.81
CA LYS A 52 0.33 19.68 13.24
C LYS A 52 1.55 20.18 14.01
N PHE A 53 1.33 21.04 14.95
CA PHE A 53 2.35 21.62 15.82
C PHE A 53 2.03 21.36 17.29
N SER A 54 3.07 21.18 18.11
CA SER A 54 2.97 21.18 19.54
C SER A 54 2.91 22.61 20.08
N LYS A 55 2.11 22.83 21.11
CA LYS A 55 2.13 24.06 21.89
C LYS A 55 3.33 24.12 22.85
N ASN A 56 3.92 22.96 23.14
CA ASN A 56 5.13 22.87 23.96
C ASN A 56 6.36 23.05 23.05
N PRO A 57 7.19 24.10 23.24
CA PRO A 57 8.36 24.35 22.40
C PRO A 57 9.43 23.25 22.50
N ASP A 58 9.43 22.49 23.60
CA ASP A 58 10.37 21.37 23.80
C ASP A 58 9.86 20.06 23.22
N PHE A 59 8.61 20.01 22.78
CA PHE A 59 8.03 18.83 22.16
C PHE A 59 8.54 18.66 20.72
N LYS A 60 9.19 17.57 20.46
CA LYS A 60 9.56 17.18 19.11
C LYS A 60 8.49 16.23 18.56
N PRO A 61 7.82 16.58 17.44
CA PRO A 61 6.90 15.65 16.81
C PRO A 61 7.58 14.32 16.55
N ALA A 62 6.88 13.24 16.80
CA ALA A 62 7.38 11.92 16.46
C ALA A 62 7.77 11.87 14.96
N ASP A 63 8.85 11.16 14.65
CA ASP A 63 9.31 10.98 13.30
C ASP A 63 8.21 10.30 12.46
N ARG A 64 7.85 10.91 11.34
CA ARG A 64 6.74 10.44 10.48
C ARG A 64 7.07 9.20 9.64
N GLN A 65 8.12 8.48 9.95
CA GLN A 65 8.58 7.31 9.18
C GLN A 65 7.46 6.32 8.85
N TYR A 66 6.55 6.10 9.82
CA TYR A 66 5.44 5.13 9.69
C TYR A 66 4.15 5.73 9.09
N GLY A 67 4.17 6.99 8.73
CA GLY A 67 3.10 7.66 7.99
C GLY A 67 3.43 7.88 6.50
N ILE A 68 4.66 7.54 6.10
CA ILE A 68 5.15 7.64 4.71
C ILE A 68 5.75 6.32 4.20
N ASN A 69 5.38 5.20 4.81
CA ASN A 69 5.92 3.87 4.54
C ASN A 69 4.93 2.94 3.80
N CYS A 70 3.98 3.49 3.07
CA CYS A 70 2.95 2.70 2.37
C CYS A 70 3.53 1.62 1.45
N GLN A 71 4.70 1.85 0.85
CA GLN A 71 5.36 0.90 -0.05
C GLN A 71 5.89 -0.37 0.65
N THR A 72 5.96 -0.38 1.97
CA THR A 72 6.21 -1.61 2.74
C THR A 72 4.94 -2.15 3.39
N CYS A 73 3.95 -1.30 3.70
CA CYS A 73 2.71 -1.73 4.34
C CYS A 73 1.88 -2.67 3.45
N ALA A 74 1.75 -2.37 2.17
CA ALA A 74 1.04 -3.21 1.22
C ALA A 74 1.72 -4.58 1.03
N PRO A 75 3.03 -4.67 0.77
CA PRO A 75 3.75 -5.95 0.77
C PRO A 75 3.67 -6.70 2.10
N ALA A 76 3.81 -6.02 3.24
CA ALA A 76 3.70 -6.65 4.57
C ALA A 76 2.34 -7.33 4.73
N TYR A 77 1.25 -6.64 4.41
CA TYR A 77 -0.10 -7.22 4.43
C TYR A 77 -0.18 -8.51 3.60
N ALA A 78 0.27 -8.46 2.35
CA ALA A 78 0.22 -9.61 1.45
C ALA A 78 1.03 -10.81 1.95
N LEU A 79 2.20 -10.56 2.53
CA LEU A 79 3.06 -11.61 3.09
C LEU A 79 2.52 -12.16 4.41
N ARG A 80 1.90 -11.32 5.24
CA ARG A 80 1.19 -11.77 6.45
C ARG A 80 0.04 -12.70 6.10
N LEU A 81 -0.75 -12.40 5.08
CA LEU A 81 -1.78 -13.34 4.59
C LEU A 81 -1.20 -14.72 4.23
N LYS A 82 0.05 -14.78 3.77
CA LYS A 82 0.75 -16.04 3.48
C LYS A 82 1.33 -16.73 4.71
N GLY A 83 1.33 -16.07 5.88
CA GLY A 83 1.81 -16.62 7.14
C GLY A 83 3.20 -16.13 7.58
N PHE A 84 3.75 -15.09 6.95
CA PHE A 84 5.00 -14.46 7.41
C PHE A 84 4.67 -13.41 8.47
N ASP A 85 5.18 -13.61 9.70
CA ASP A 85 4.97 -12.67 10.80
C ASP A 85 6.04 -11.57 10.75
N ILE A 86 5.81 -10.64 9.85
CA ILE A 86 6.64 -9.46 9.60
C ILE A 86 5.80 -8.19 9.73
N THR A 87 6.45 -7.07 9.93
CA THR A 87 5.81 -5.75 9.99
C THR A 87 6.51 -4.74 9.10
N ALA A 88 5.80 -3.70 8.73
CA ALA A 88 6.32 -2.63 7.92
C ALA A 88 7.37 -1.81 8.68
N LYS A 89 8.52 -1.59 8.07
CA LYS A 89 9.55 -0.71 8.58
C LYS A 89 9.23 0.76 8.28
N GLY A 90 9.77 1.67 9.08
CA GLY A 90 9.67 3.10 8.82
C GLY A 90 10.43 3.51 7.55
N ASN A 91 9.93 4.52 6.85
CA ASN A 91 10.61 5.07 5.68
C ASN A 91 11.61 6.15 6.11
N THR A 92 12.89 5.91 5.86
CA THR A 92 13.99 6.83 6.16
C THR A 92 14.68 7.28 4.89
N PRO A 93 15.20 8.52 4.82
CA PRO A 93 15.92 9.01 3.66
C PRO A 93 17.10 8.10 3.27
N GLY A 94 17.23 7.81 1.97
CA GLY A 94 18.31 7.00 1.41
C GLY A 94 18.16 5.48 1.63
N SER A 95 17.11 5.02 2.29
CA SER A 95 16.81 3.59 2.45
C SER A 95 16.27 2.96 1.14
N LYS A 96 16.23 1.64 1.08
CA LYS A 96 15.57 0.94 -0.02
C LYS A 96 14.08 1.26 -0.10
N LEU A 97 13.44 1.51 1.05
CA LEU A 97 12.05 1.94 1.07
C LEU A 97 11.87 3.34 0.47
N ASP A 98 12.78 4.26 0.74
CA ASP A 98 12.81 5.58 0.09
C ASP A 98 12.98 5.43 -1.44
N TYR A 99 13.84 4.53 -1.90
CA TYR A 99 13.97 4.19 -3.32
C TYR A 99 12.67 3.69 -3.93
N LEU A 100 11.97 2.75 -3.27
CA LEU A 100 10.68 2.21 -3.72
C LEU A 100 9.57 3.26 -3.74
N SER A 101 9.70 4.33 -2.96
CA SER A 101 8.71 5.40 -2.87
C SER A 101 8.79 6.40 -4.04
N ARG A 102 9.71 6.20 -4.98
CA ARG A 102 9.98 7.13 -6.09
C ARG A 102 9.56 6.57 -7.44
N GLY A 103 8.69 7.29 -8.14
CA GLY A 103 8.29 6.98 -9.51
C GLY A 103 7.71 5.58 -9.65
N THR A 104 8.26 4.80 -10.58
CA THR A 104 7.84 3.43 -10.89
C THR A 104 8.58 2.35 -10.11
N ASN A 105 9.52 2.72 -9.24
CA ASN A 105 10.37 1.78 -8.49
C ASN A 105 9.55 0.84 -7.59
N ALA A 106 8.39 1.30 -7.12
CA ALA A 106 7.49 0.53 -6.26
C ALA A 106 7.18 -0.88 -6.78
N TRP A 107 7.07 -1.04 -8.09
CA TRP A 107 6.73 -2.31 -8.71
C TRP A 107 7.87 -3.32 -8.74
N GLU A 108 9.10 -2.91 -8.48
CA GLU A 108 10.28 -3.79 -8.43
C GLU A 108 10.24 -4.78 -7.26
N VAL A 109 9.41 -4.52 -6.25
CA VAL A 109 9.17 -5.42 -5.12
C VAL A 109 8.64 -6.78 -5.54
N TRP A 110 7.93 -6.84 -6.67
CA TRP A 110 7.28 -8.05 -7.13
C TRP A 110 7.90 -8.61 -8.40
N LYS A 111 8.08 -9.93 -8.41
CA LYS A 111 8.54 -10.68 -9.57
C LYS A 111 7.52 -11.74 -9.96
N ASN A 112 7.48 -12.09 -11.22
CA ASN A 112 6.76 -13.26 -11.69
C ASN A 112 7.41 -14.55 -11.15
N ILE A 113 6.68 -15.65 -11.18
CA ILE A 113 7.16 -16.96 -10.68
C ILE A 113 8.45 -17.42 -11.39
N ASP A 114 8.65 -17.02 -12.65
CA ASP A 114 9.88 -17.29 -13.41
C ASP A 114 11.05 -16.37 -13.06
N GLY A 115 10.85 -15.42 -12.12
CA GLY A 115 11.87 -14.47 -11.68
C GLY A 115 11.97 -13.20 -12.51
N THR A 116 11.21 -13.07 -13.59
CA THR A 116 11.16 -11.84 -14.38
C THR A 116 10.41 -10.73 -13.66
N GLN A 117 10.65 -9.47 -14.05
CA GLN A 117 9.96 -8.32 -13.47
C GLN A 117 8.46 -8.40 -13.76
N ALA A 118 7.65 -8.34 -12.71
CA ALA A 118 6.20 -8.26 -12.84
C ALA A 118 5.77 -6.89 -13.38
N LYS A 119 4.73 -6.89 -14.21
CA LYS A 119 4.17 -5.67 -14.82
C LYS A 119 2.83 -5.33 -14.20
N HIS A 120 2.64 -4.05 -13.89
CA HIS A 120 1.37 -3.51 -13.44
C HIS A 120 0.50 -3.10 -14.63
N THR A 121 -0.81 -3.01 -14.39
CA THR A 121 -1.74 -2.37 -15.34
C THR A 121 -1.83 -0.90 -15.03
N SER A 122 -1.35 -0.06 -15.95
CA SER A 122 -1.38 1.39 -15.81
C SER A 122 -2.80 1.94 -15.99
N ILE A 123 -3.23 2.83 -15.08
CA ILE A 123 -4.51 3.56 -15.23
C ILE A 123 -4.50 4.40 -16.51
N THR A 124 -3.39 5.08 -16.79
CA THR A 124 -3.26 5.90 -18.01
C THR A 124 -3.34 5.04 -19.28
N GLY A 125 -2.68 3.88 -19.29
CA GLY A 125 -2.75 2.95 -20.41
C GLY A 125 -4.16 2.39 -20.61
N TRP A 126 -4.86 2.05 -19.53
CA TRP A 126 -6.24 1.59 -19.58
C TRP A 126 -7.17 2.69 -20.10
N MET A 127 -7.04 3.92 -19.62
CA MET A 127 -7.78 5.07 -20.13
C MET A 127 -7.60 5.25 -21.64
N ALA A 128 -6.36 5.17 -22.10
CA ALA A 128 -6.05 5.29 -23.52
C ALA A 128 -6.73 4.20 -24.36
N SER A 129 -6.71 2.95 -23.88
CA SER A 129 -7.37 1.83 -24.56
C SER A 129 -8.90 1.97 -24.66
N LYS A 130 -9.51 2.71 -23.71
CA LYS A 130 -10.95 3.01 -23.67
C LYS A 130 -11.28 4.36 -24.32
N GLN A 131 -10.29 5.11 -24.77
CA GLN A 131 -10.45 6.48 -25.28
C GLN A 131 -11.05 7.44 -24.23
N TYR A 132 -10.73 7.21 -22.95
CA TYR A 132 -11.18 8.08 -21.85
C TYR A 132 -10.18 9.20 -21.61
N MET A 133 -10.69 10.44 -21.56
CA MET A 133 -9.86 11.64 -21.28
C MET A 133 -9.63 11.89 -19.81
N LYS A 134 -10.49 11.35 -18.93
CA LYS A 134 -10.39 11.51 -17.47
C LYS A 134 -11.01 10.34 -16.74
N MET A 135 -10.56 10.09 -15.53
CA MET A 135 -11.22 9.14 -14.61
C MET A 135 -12.42 9.79 -13.93
N THR A 136 -13.43 8.96 -13.67
CA THR A 136 -14.64 9.30 -12.90
C THR A 136 -14.91 8.16 -11.92
N PRO A 137 -15.76 8.31 -10.90
CA PRO A 137 -16.15 7.21 -10.03
C PRO A 137 -16.61 5.96 -10.80
N LYS A 138 -17.43 6.14 -11.82
CA LYS A 138 -17.90 5.05 -12.68
C LYS A 138 -16.73 4.34 -13.40
N ARG A 139 -15.79 5.10 -13.96
CA ARG A 139 -14.63 4.57 -14.68
C ARG A 139 -13.63 3.88 -13.76
N TYR A 140 -13.49 4.34 -12.52
CA TYR A 140 -12.71 3.61 -11.51
C TYR A 140 -13.34 2.27 -11.17
N ARG A 141 -14.66 2.19 -11.00
CA ARG A 141 -15.35 0.92 -10.80
C ARG A 141 -15.15 -0.02 -11.97
N GLU A 142 -15.33 0.48 -13.19
CA GLU A 142 -15.07 -0.28 -14.42
C GLU A 142 -13.64 -0.81 -14.46
N PHE A 143 -12.66 0.04 -14.18
CA PHE A 143 -11.25 -0.35 -14.12
C PHE A 143 -11.00 -1.45 -13.09
N PHE A 144 -11.56 -1.32 -11.89
CA PHE A 144 -11.38 -2.34 -10.84
C PHE A 144 -12.07 -3.65 -11.17
N GLU A 145 -13.26 -3.61 -11.75
CA GLU A 145 -13.97 -4.82 -12.19
C GLU A 145 -13.22 -5.57 -13.30
N GLU A 146 -12.57 -4.86 -14.20
CA GLU A 146 -11.77 -5.47 -15.25
C GLU A 146 -10.42 -6.00 -14.75
N THR A 147 -9.74 -5.27 -13.89
CA THR A 147 -8.38 -5.57 -13.44
C THR A 147 -8.33 -6.47 -12.20
N CYS A 148 -9.32 -6.38 -11.32
CA CYS A 148 -9.47 -7.23 -10.12
C CYS A 148 -10.57 -8.27 -10.31
N LYS A 149 -10.63 -8.90 -11.47
CA LYS A 149 -11.68 -9.84 -11.83
C LYS A 149 -11.64 -11.13 -11.01
N ASP A 150 -10.45 -11.66 -10.81
CA ASP A 150 -10.26 -12.94 -10.14
C ASP A 150 -10.06 -12.75 -8.64
N GLU A 151 -10.43 -13.75 -7.84
CA GLU A 151 -10.10 -13.80 -6.42
C GLU A 151 -8.59 -13.60 -6.23
N GLY A 152 -8.21 -12.68 -5.34
CA GLY A 152 -6.81 -12.37 -5.09
C GLY A 152 -6.58 -11.03 -4.42
N VAL A 153 -5.32 -10.75 -4.16
CA VAL A 153 -4.84 -9.53 -3.52
C VAL A 153 -4.15 -8.66 -4.57
N TYR A 154 -4.58 -7.41 -4.66
CA TYR A 154 -4.11 -6.45 -5.65
C TYR A 154 -3.52 -5.23 -4.96
N GLU A 155 -2.29 -4.87 -5.32
CA GLU A 155 -1.69 -3.61 -4.89
C GLU A 155 -2.12 -2.49 -5.83
N LEU A 156 -2.71 -1.45 -5.25
CA LEU A 156 -3.14 -0.24 -5.95
C LEU A 156 -2.19 0.90 -5.63
N SER A 157 -1.62 1.51 -6.66
CA SER A 157 -0.84 2.74 -6.55
C SER A 157 -1.63 3.91 -7.10
N ILE A 158 -1.75 4.97 -6.30
CA ILE A 158 -2.45 6.21 -6.64
C ILE A 158 -1.52 7.40 -6.47
N GLY A 159 -1.75 8.47 -7.23
CA GLY A 159 -1.05 9.74 -7.10
C GLY A 159 -1.95 10.81 -6.47
N TRP A 160 -1.41 11.57 -5.51
CA TRP A 160 -2.13 12.68 -4.89
C TRP A 160 -2.12 13.92 -5.79
N LYS A 161 -3.19 14.72 -5.74
CA LYS A 161 -3.23 16.02 -6.44
C LYS A 161 -2.13 16.98 -5.97
N SER A 162 -1.78 16.92 -4.71
CA SER A 162 -0.75 17.74 -4.07
C SER A 162 0.67 17.27 -4.37
N GLY A 163 0.85 16.21 -5.14
CA GLY A 163 2.13 15.52 -5.32
C GLY A 163 2.30 14.35 -4.35
N GLY A 164 3.23 13.48 -4.65
CA GLY A 164 3.40 12.23 -3.93
C GLY A 164 2.36 11.19 -4.33
N GLY A 165 2.37 10.05 -3.65
CA GLY A 165 1.50 8.93 -3.94
C GLY A 165 1.20 8.09 -2.72
N HIS A 166 0.43 7.02 -2.94
CA HIS A 166 0.04 6.08 -1.91
C HIS A 166 -0.11 4.69 -2.50
N ALA A 167 0.36 3.69 -1.77
CA ALA A 167 0.14 2.28 -2.07
C ALA A 167 -0.85 1.71 -1.07
N THR A 168 -1.81 0.97 -1.58
CA THR A 168 -2.88 0.35 -0.80
C THR A 168 -3.31 -0.97 -1.43
N ILE A 169 -4.32 -1.61 -0.88
CA ILE A 169 -4.79 -2.94 -1.31
C ILE A 169 -6.25 -2.89 -1.75
N LEU A 170 -6.51 -3.55 -2.86
CA LEU A 170 -7.84 -4.06 -3.20
C LEU A 170 -7.79 -5.58 -3.12
N GLN A 171 -8.75 -6.19 -2.43
CA GLN A 171 -8.84 -7.64 -2.33
C GLN A 171 -10.20 -8.12 -2.84
N ARG A 172 -10.16 -9.01 -3.83
CA ARG A 172 -11.32 -9.73 -4.31
C ARG A 172 -11.46 -11.02 -3.53
N PHE A 173 -12.61 -11.21 -2.89
CA PHE A 173 -12.94 -12.40 -2.13
C PHE A 173 -13.71 -13.42 -2.99
N ASN A 174 -13.79 -14.65 -2.51
CA ASN A 174 -14.45 -15.75 -3.22
C ASN A 174 -15.96 -15.58 -3.39
N ASP A 175 -16.59 -14.73 -2.58
CA ASP A 175 -18.02 -14.34 -2.71
C ASP A 175 -18.24 -13.22 -3.74
N GLY A 176 -17.15 -12.74 -4.37
CA GLY A 176 -17.18 -11.66 -5.35
C GLY A 176 -17.06 -10.25 -4.76
N GLU A 177 -17.01 -10.10 -3.45
CA GLU A 177 -16.75 -8.80 -2.83
C GLU A 177 -15.37 -8.27 -3.22
N LEU A 178 -15.28 -7.01 -3.60
CA LEU A 178 -14.02 -6.27 -3.77
C LEU A 178 -13.93 -5.24 -2.65
N ARG A 179 -12.95 -5.41 -1.75
CA ARG A 179 -12.78 -4.56 -0.56
C ARG A 179 -11.51 -3.72 -0.66
N TYR A 180 -11.63 -2.45 -0.26
CA TYR A 180 -10.49 -1.58 -0.02
C TYR A 180 -9.91 -1.83 1.36
N ILE A 181 -8.62 -2.16 1.40
CA ILE A 181 -7.88 -2.41 2.62
C ILE A 181 -6.70 -1.45 2.68
N GLU A 182 -6.57 -0.74 3.81
CA GLU A 182 -5.53 0.24 4.07
C GLU A 182 -4.58 -0.27 5.16
N PRO A 183 -3.44 -0.89 4.80
CA PRO A 183 -2.55 -1.47 5.80
C PRO A 183 -1.65 -0.48 6.51
N GLN A 184 -1.58 0.79 6.07
CA GLN A 184 -0.74 1.81 6.70
C GLN A 184 -1.39 2.40 7.96
N HIS A 185 -2.70 2.66 7.91
CA HIS A 185 -3.45 3.33 8.98
C HIS A 185 -4.94 2.92 9.01
N ASP A 186 -5.70 3.48 9.96
CA ASP A 186 -7.07 3.05 10.26
C ASP A 186 -8.14 3.65 9.35
N ASN A 187 -8.02 3.52 8.03
CA ASN A 187 -9.08 4.02 7.16
C ASN A 187 -9.53 3.02 6.08
N SER A 188 -9.43 1.71 6.35
CA SER A 188 -10.03 0.70 5.48
C SER A 188 -11.50 1.04 5.23
N LYS A 189 -11.89 1.01 3.97
CA LYS A 189 -13.27 1.16 3.56
C LYS A 189 -13.90 -0.23 3.41
N GLY A 190 -15.20 -0.33 3.45
CA GLY A 190 -15.91 -1.56 3.14
C GLY A 190 -15.81 -1.93 1.67
N SER A 191 -16.76 -2.70 1.18
CA SER A 191 -16.86 -3.10 -0.22
C SER A 191 -16.79 -1.89 -1.16
N VAL A 192 -15.94 -1.97 -2.17
CA VAL A 192 -15.84 -0.93 -3.21
C VAL A 192 -17.16 -0.79 -3.95
N ASN A 193 -17.95 -1.87 -4.05
CA ASN A 193 -19.27 -1.83 -4.67
C ASN A 193 -20.28 -1.00 -3.86
N GLU A 194 -20.08 -0.90 -2.56
CA GLU A 194 -20.89 -0.08 -1.65
C GLU A 194 -20.39 1.37 -1.54
N TRP A 195 -19.21 1.66 -2.03
CA TRP A 195 -18.72 3.02 -2.12
C TRP A 195 -19.58 3.79 -3.11
N LYS A 196 -20.30 4.77 -2.60
CA LYS A 196 -21.26 5.52 -3.43
C LYS A 196 -20.60 6.22 -4.61
N ASP A 197 -19.37 6.71 -4.45
CA ASP A 197 -18.71 7.54 -5.45
C ASP A 197 -17.24 7.25 -5.72
N VAL A 198 -16.60 6.36 -4.95
CA VAL A 198 -15.15 6.11 -5.01
C VAL A 198 -14.32 7.42 -4.98
N ARG A 199 -14.89 8.43 -4.31
CA ARG A 199 -14.46 9.83 -4.37
C ARG A 199 -13.00 10.01 -3.99
N TYR A 200 -12.58 9.33 -2.94
CA TYR A 200 -11.20 9.38 -2.47
C TYR A 200 -10.20 9.00 -3.58
N LEU A 201 -10.45 7.90 -4.29
CA LEU A 201 -9.59 7.44 -5.38
C LEU A 201 -9.67 8.37 -6.60
N CYS A 202 -10.85 8.91 -6.87
CA CYS A 202 -11.06 9.87 -7.96
C CYS A 202 -10.34 11.19 -7.73
N GLU A 203 -10.38 11.71 -6.52
CA GLU A 203 -9.72 12.95 -6.16
C GLU A 203 -8.20 12.81 -6.13
N SER A 204 -7.69 11.66 -5.69
CA SER A 204 -6.26 11.39 -5.60
C SER A 204 -5.63 10.97 -6.94
N GLY A 205 -6.37 10.30 -7.79
CA GLY A 205 -5.82 9.63 -8.98
C GLY A 205 -5.54 10.53 -10.20
N GLN A 206 -6.02 11.76 -10.24
CA GLN A 206 -6.12 12.50 -11.52
C GLN A 206 -4.99 13.49 -11.83
N ALA A 207 -4.20 13.91 -10.87
CA ALA A 207 -3.47 15.15 -11.05
C ALA A 207 -1.98 15.03 -11.35
N ASN A 208 -1.37 13.87 -11.19
CA ASN A 208 0.05 13.76 -11.46
C ASN A 208 0.39 12.61 -12.42
N PRO A 209 0.70 12.92 -13.70
CA PRO A 209 1.06 11.89 -14.68
C PRO A 209 2.42 11.24 -14.39
N HIS A 210 3.22 11.81 -13.49
CA HIS A 210 4.56 11.32 -13.18
C HIS A 210 4.58 10.21 -12.13
N TYR A 211 3.49 9.98 -11.40
CA TYR A 211 3.41 8.88 -10.44
C TYR A 211 2.86 7.61 -11.07
N CYS A 212 3.43 6.50 -10.63
CA CYS A 212 3.04 5.17 -11.08
C CYS A 212 1.65 4.80 -10.55
N ARG A 213 0.63 5.32 -11.21
CA ARG A 213 -0.76 4.97 -10.95
C ARG A 213 -1.10 3.69 -11.68
N GLY A 214 -1.47 2.66 -10.94
CA GLY A 214 -1.80 1.38 -11.53
C GLY A 214 -2.16 0.33 -10.50
N ILE A 215 -2.35 -0.86 -10.97
CA ILE A 215 -2.73 -2.01 -10.17
C ILE A 215 -1.99 -3.26 -10.60
N MET A 216 -1.64 -4.11 -9.65
CA MET A 216 -1.02 -5.40 -9.90
C MET A 216 -1.56 -6.44 -8.92
N ARG A 217 -1.92 -7.61 -9.42
CA ARG A 217 -2.16 -8.77 -8.56
C ARG A 217 -0.85 -9.24 -7.94
N ILE A 218 -0.79 -9.36 -6.62
CA ILE A 218 0.45 -9.64 -5.88
C ILE A 218 0.45 -10.98 -5.13
N ASP A 219 -0.70 -11.56 -4.84
CA ASP A 219 -0.77 -12.86 -4.15
C ASP A 219 -0.18 -14.01 -4.98
N ASN A 220 -0.16 -13.89 -6.30
CA ASN A 220 0.43 -14.83 -7.24
C ASN A 220 1.84 -14.44 -7.70
N LYS A 221 2.48 -13.47 -7.06
CA LYS A 221 3.84 -13.02 -7.34
C LYS A 221 4.83 -13.52 -6.30
N LEU A 222 6.10 -13.44 -6.63
CA LEU A 222 7.20 -13.61 -5.70
C LEU A 222 7.62 -12.24 -5.17
N PHE A 223 7.86 -12.17 -3.86
CA PHE A 223 8.51 -11.00 -3.28
C PHE A 223 9.98 -10.98 -3.70
N ASN A 224 10.45 -9.81 -4.15
CA ASN A 224 11.86 -9.63 -4.50
C ASN A 224 12.70 -9.48 -3.23
N THR A 225 13.46 -10.51 -2.89
CA THR A 225 14.27 -10.58 -1.66
C THR A 225 15.37 -9.53 -1.58
N ASP A 226 15.70 -8.85 -2.68
CA ASP A 226 16.61 -7.70 -2.67
C ASP A 226 16.07 -6.52 -1.83
N PHE A 227 14.75 -6.51 -1.57
CA PHE A 227 14.06 -5.51 -0.76
C PHE A 227 13.67 -6.02 0.64
N ILE A 228 14.23 -7.12 1.10
CA ILE A 228 13.83 -7.74 2.37
C ILE A 228 13.99 -6.82 3.59
N GLU A 229 14.89 -5.86 3.52
CA GLU A 229 15.16 -4.91 4.61
C GLU A 229 14.06 -3.85 4.83
N ILE A 230 12.99 -3.85 4.00
CA ILE A 230 11.84 -2.98 4.22
C ILE A 230 10.90 -3.49 5.33
N PHE A 231 11.20 -4.65 5.90
CA PHE A 231 10.42 -5.25 6.98
C PHE A 231 11.19 -5.31 8.29
N ASP A 232 10.46 -5.18 9.40
CA ASP A 232 10.85 -5.62 10.73
C ASP A 232 10.35 -7.06 10.96
N LYS A 233 11.07 -7.83 11.81
CA LYS A 233 10.75 -9.22 12.15
C LYS A 233 9.96 -9.28 13.44
#